data_714fd5e0beef8f9b103d9f22fc768584
#
_entry.id   714fd5e0beef8f9b103d9f22fc768584
#
_cell.length_a   1.000
_cell.length_b   1.000
_cell.length_c   1.000
_cell.angle_alpha   90.00
_cell.angle_beta   90.00
_cell.angle_gamma   90.00
#
_symmetry.space_group_name_H-M   'P 1'
#
loop_
_entity.id
_entity.type
_entity.pdbx_description
1 polymer ?
#
loop_
_entity_poly.entity_id
_entity_poly.type
_entity_poly.pdbx_seq_one_letter_code
_entity_poly.pdbx_strand_id
1 'polypeptide(L)'
;MRSGTRAVRAVIAITVWVALSSACGPDSGPGPIVERSTEDGVERLTVRGSDAPLDWSFDTHVTISPEADGEVRFTDVSPWEVGADREGRVYVLDGAGGRVVVFGRSGSAVGSVGRPGRGPGELSEPTALAVSPDGDVAVYDYGAGGIVRWGPAGELPLERLEAPFWGPELGLASWGFLYPSLAADGREGRLVRLVVKAETRTGTLAEMSQTTVTASFQGCGLGGVPVEPIFAPQLHWALGGDIVAVATGPRYEIEAFRSGVLEKRISRDEEPRPTSRELALQEVAEGYELTAPVRCRISPTELVEARGFAPTVPAISGLAVAPDGSIWVRRSRVTGEGEPSIDVYGPDGAYAGTLPPGSPFPVAFAGRATDYRIVSLKPADTGTIEIVLHDIVR
;
A
#
# COMPACT_ATOMS: atom_id res chain seq x y z
N MET A 1 -40.47 27.24 -34.89
CA MET A 1 -39.19 26.54 -35.01
C MET A 1 -39.02 25.67 -33.76
N ARG A 2 -39.23 24.37 -33.86
CA ARG A 2 -39.10 23.45 -32.75
C ARG A 2 -37.71 22.75 -32.84
N SER A 3 -36.88 23.02 -31.87
CA SER A 3 -35.58 22.38 -31.71
C SER A 3 -35.79 21.00 -31.08
N GLY A 4 -35.50 19.94 -31.83
CA GLY A 4 -35.53 18.57 -31.36
C GLY A 4 -34.14 18.15 -30.80
N THR A 5 -34.08 17.93 -29.49
CA THR A 5 -32.92 17.35 -28.84
C THR A 5 -32.89 15.85 -29.13
N ARG A 6 -31.93 15.37 -29.92
CA ARG A 6 -31.67 13.96 -30.11
C ARG A 6 -30.89 13.41 -28.90
N ALA A 7 -31.53 12.59 -28.11
CA ALA A 7 -30.86 11.78 -27.10
C ALA A 7 -30.04 10.67 -27.79
N VAL A 8 -28.74 10.74 -27.67
CA VAL A 8 -27.82 9.63 -28.06
C VAL A 8 -27.95 8.54 -27.01
N ARG A 9 -28.60 7.43 -27.39
CA ARG A 9 -28.61 6.23 -26.58
C ARG A 9 -27.25 5.52 -26.79
N ALA A 10 -26.43 5.47 -25.74
CA ALA A 10 -25.24 4.64 -25.71
C ALA A 10 -25.67 3.16 -25.77
N VAL A 11 -25.18 2.46 -26.77
CA VAL A 11 -25.36 1.02 -26.91
C VAL A 11 -24.26 0.36 -26.07
N ILE A 12 -24.64 -0.23 -24.94
CA ILE A 12 -23.75 -1.06 -24.12
C ILE A 12 -23.63 -2.43 -24.81
N ALA A 13 -22.48 -2.72 -25.40
CA ALA A 13 -22.18 -4.06 -25.89
C ALA A 13 -21.61 -4.89 -24.73
N ILE A 14 -22.45 -5.77 -24.16
CA ILE A 14 -22.04 -6.75 -23.16
C ILE A 14 -21.53 -8.00 -23.90
N THR A 15 -20.21 -8.21 -23.89
CA THR A 15 -19.63 -9.46 -24.38
C THR A 15 -19.31 -10.32 -23.17
N VAL A 16 -20.11 -11.35 -22.94
CA VAL A 16 -19.88 -12.34 -21.87
C VAL A 16 -18.99 -13.44 -22.43
N TRP A 17 -17.77 -13.53 -21.91
CA TRP A 17 -16.90 -14.68 -22.12
C TRP A 17 -16.93 -15.56 -20.87
N VAL A 18 -17.50 -16.74 -20.99
CA VAL A 18 -17.47 -17.76 -19.95
C VAL A 18 -16.26 -18.66 -20.22
N ALA A 19 -15.22 -18.54 -19.43
CA ALA A 19 -14.12 -19.49 -19.41
C ALA A 19 -14.49 -20.61 -18.42
N LEU A 20 -14.91 -21.77 -18.95
CA LEU A 20 -15.13 -22.99 -18.16
C LEU A 20 -13.78 -23.72 -18.01
N SER A 21 -13.15 -23.60 -16.85
CA SER A 21 -12.09 -24.52 -16.43
C SER A 21 -12.72 -25.61 -15.56
N SER A 22 -12.81 -26.83 -16.11
CA SER A 22 -13.31 -28.01 -15.39
C SER A 22 -12.16 -28.60 -14.57
N ALA A 23 -12.19 -28.38 -13.26
CA ALA A 23 -11.43 -29.18 -12.30
C ALA A 23 -12.45 -29.98 -11.48
N CYS A 24 -12.54 -31.29 -11.71
CA CYS A 24 -13.38 -32.20 -10.94
C CYS A 24 -12.65 -32.62 -9.65
N GLY A 25 -13.08 -32.04 -8.50
CA GLY A 25 -12.86 -32.57 -7.16
C GLY A 25 -14.19 -32.56 -6.41
N PRO A 26 -14.48 -33.52 -5.52
CA PRO A 26 -15.74 -33.53 -4.77
C PRO A 26 -15.68 -32.39 -3.72
N ASP A 27 -16.67 -31.48 -3.77
CA ASP A 27 -16.95 -30.34 -2.88
C ASP A 27 -16.52 -28.93 -3.34
N SER A 28 -16.16 -28.70 -4.58
CA SER A 28 -15.97 -27.34 -5.08
C SER A 28 -17.27 -26.81 -5.69
N GLY A 29 -17.85 -25.78 -5.07
CA GLY A 29 -18.85 -24.92 -5.72
C GLY A 29 -18.34 -24.38 -7.06
N PRO A 30 -19.17 -23.71 -7.87
CA PRO A 30 -18.73 -23.16 -9.14
C PRO A 30 -17.53 -22.24 -8.89
N GLY A 31 -16.44 -22.50 -9.64
CA GLY A 31 -15.21 -21.68 -9.54
C GLY A 31 -15.47 -20.19 -9.83
N PRO A 32 -14.46 -19.33 -9.66
CA PRO A 32 -14.63 -17.90 -9.84
C PRO A 32 -15.04 -17.57 -11.29
N ILE A 33 -16.02 -16.68 -11.42
CA ILE A 33 -16.47 -16.14 -12.69
C ILE A 33 -15.95 -14.70 -12.79
N VAL A 34 -15.25 -14.37 -13.86
CA VAL A 34 -14.81 -13.01 -14.13
C VAL A 34 -15.68 -12.41 -15.23
N GLU A 35 -16.49 -11.43 -14.85
CA GLU A 35 -17.27 -10.64 -15.80
C GLU A 35 -16.44 -9.44 -16.25
N ARG A 36 -16.42 -9.22 -17.58
CA ARG A 36 -15.72 -8.07 -18.17
C ARG A 36 -16.72 -7.19 -18.91
N SER A 37 -16.61 -5.88 -18.72
CA SER A 37 -17.35 -4.87 -19.47
C SER A 37 -16.48 -3.63 -19.69
N THR A 38 -16.89 -2.74 -20.56
CA THR A 38 -16.21 -1.46 -20.77
C THR A 38 -17.25 -0.35 -20.63
N GLU A 39 -16.94 0.64 -19.81
CA GLU A 39 -17.77 1.82 -19.60
C GLU A 39 -16.89 3.08 -19.68
N ASP A 40 -17.27 4.02 -20.54
CA ASP A 40 -16.52 5.28 -20.77
C ASP A 40 -15.03 5.07 -21.11
N GLY A 41 -14.68 3.97 -21.77
CA GLY A 41 -13.31 3.62 -22.12
C GLY A 41 -12.52 2.94 -21.00
N VAL A 42 -13.10 2.74 -19.83
CA VAL A 42 -12.50 2.05 -18.67
C VAL A 42 -12.97 0.60 -18.67
N GLU A 43 -12.04 -0.35 -18.60
CA GLU A 43 -12.34 -1.76 -18.44
C GLU A 43 -12.81 -2.05 -17.00
N ARG A 44 -13.94 -2.74 -16.84
CA ARG A 44 -14.48 -3.19 -15.57
C ARG A 44 -14.40 -4.71 -15.48
N LEU A 45 -13.78 -5.19 -14.41
CA LEU A 45 -13.66 -6.60 -14.10
C LEU A 45 -14.34 -6.87 -12.76
N THR A 46 -15.30 -7.78 -12.75
CA THR A 46 -15.98 -8.19 -11.51
C THR A 46 -15.77 -9.68 -11.29
N VAL A 47 -15.16 -10.03 -10.17
CA VAL A 47 -14.95 -11.42 -9.75
C VAL A 47 -16.12 -11.84 -8.87
N ARG A 48 -16.76 -12.98 -9.21
CA ARG A 48 -17.85 -13.59 -8.47
C ARG A 48 -17.53 -15.03 -8.11
N GLY A 49 -18.13 -15.53 -7.05
CA GLY A 49 -17.99 -16.91 -6.60
C GLY A 49 -16.83 -17.14 -5.65
N SER A 50 -16.46 -18.40 -5.48
CA SER A 50 -15.44 -18.82 -4.52
C SER A 50 -14.03 -18.46 -4.99
N ASP A 51 -13.08 -18.50 -4.05
CA ASP A 51 -11.65 -18.32 -4.33
C ASP A 51 -11.14 -19.46 -5.22
N ALA A 52 -10.19 -19.15 -6.11
CA ALA A 52 -9.40 -20.13 -6.83
C ALA A 52 -8.03 -20.24 -6.15
N PRO A 53 -7.75 -21.33 -5.41
CA PRO A 53 -6.46 -21.47 -4.76
C PRO A 53 -5.32 -21.50 -5.79
N LEU A 54 -4.25 -20.77 -5.50
CA LEU A 54 -2.97 -20.88 -6.22
C LEU A 54 -2.05 -21.83 -5.48
N ASP A 55 -1.37 -22.70 -6.21
CA ASP A 55 -0.38 -23.66 -5.65
C ASP A 55 1.01 -23.02 -5.56
N TRP A 56 1.07 -21.71 -5.42
CA TRP A 56 2.34 -21.03 -5.29
C TRP A 56 2.95 -21.26 -3.93
N SER A 57 4.26 -21.40 -3.90
CA SER A 57 5.04 -21.42 -2.67
C SER A 57 6.14 -20.36 -2.71
N PHE A 58 6.68 -20.04 -1.55
CA PHE A 58 7.63 -18.95 -1.36
C PHE A 58 8.83 -19.44 -0.58
N ASP A 59 9.94 -19.62 -1.28
CA ASP A 59 11.19 -20.08 -0.66
C ASP A 59 12.00 -18.88 -0.19
N THR A 60 12.48 -18.90 1.04
CA THR A 60 13.37 -17.84 1.54
C THR A 60 14.68 -17.88 0.76
N HIS A 61 14.94 -16.83 -0.01
CA HIS A 61 16.19 -16.66 -0.74
C HIS A 61 17.29 -16.10 0.15
N VAL A 62 16.98 -15.01 0.87
CA VAL A 62 17.92 -14.36 1.79
C VAL A 62 17.15 -13.59 2.86
N THR A 63 17.72 -13.54 4.06
CA THR A 63 17.26 -12.68 5.16
C THR A 63 18.30 -11.61 5.43
N ILE A 64 17.85 -10.36 5.49
CA ILE A 64 18.67 -9.20 5.82
C ILE A 64 18.28 -8.77 7.24
N SER A 65 19.17 -9.02 8.17
CA SER A 65 18.98 -8.66 9.59
C SER A 65 19.48 -7.24 9.86
N PRO A 66 18.89 -6.53 10.84
CA PRO A 66 19.32 -5.20 11.25
C PRO A 66 20.79 -5.15 11.69
N GLU A 67 21.28 -6.23 12.25
CA GLU A 67 22.66 -6.38 12.70
C GLU A 67 23.33 -7.55 12.00
N ALA A 68 24.58 -7.39 11.63
CA ALA A 68 25.43 -8.49 11.19
C ALA A 68 26.90 -8.16 11.51
N ASP A 69 27.65 -9.20 11.91
CA ASP A 69 29.06 -9.11 12.22
C ASP A 69 29.39 -8.06 13.31
N GLY A 70 28.41 -7.77 14.21
CA GLY A 70 28.52 -6.77 15.26
C GLY A 70 28.33 -5.31 14.81
N GLU A 71 27.93 -5.08 13.57
CA GLU A 71 27.59 -3.76 13.05
C GLU A 71 26.05 -3.61 12.91
N VAL A 72 25.52 -2.49 13.40
CA VAL A 72 24.13 -2.07 13.16
C VAL A 72 24.04 -1.51 11.73
N ARG A 73 23.24 -2.17 10.90
CA ARG A 73 23.05 -1.81 9.49
C ARG A 73 21.92 -0.83 9.30
N PHE A 74 20.86 -1.01 10.05
CA PHE A 74 19.69 -0.14 10.16
C PHE A 74 19.02 -0.38 11.51
N THR A 75 18.17 0.54 11.93
CA THR A 75 17.38 0.39 13.16
C THR A 75 16.02 -0.28 12.81
N ASP A 76 14.98 0.02 13.55
CA ASP A 76 13.63 -0.47 13.24
C ASP A 76 13.19 0.02 11.85
N VAL A 77 12.49 -0.84 11.10
CA VAL A 77 12.11 -0.58 9.70
C VAL A 77 10.61 -0.79 9.49
N SER A 78 10.00 0.14 8.80
CA SER A 78 8.60 0.13 8.39
C SER A 78 8.46 -0.21 6.89
N PRO A 79 7.29 -0.66 6.42
CA PRO A 79 7.08 -1.00 5.01
C PRO A 79 7.44 0.12 4.02
N TRP A 80 7.22 1.37 4.39
CA TRP A 80 7.51 2.56 3.58
C TRP A 80 8.97 3.03 3.62
N GLU A 81 9.81 2.31 4.35
CA GLU A 81 11.24 2.53 4.47
C GLU A 81 12.06 1.51 3.67
N VAL A 82 11.35 0.63 2.92
CA VAL A 82 11.97 -0.40 2.09
C VAL A 82 11.58 -0.21 0.63
N GLY A 83 12.57 -0.24 -0.24
CA GLY A 83 12.39 -0.23 -1.68
C GLY A 83 13.29 -1.23 -2.37
N ALA A 84 13.05 -1.49 -3.64
CA ALA A 84 13.90 -2.37 -4.44
C ALA A 84 13.94 -1.96 -5.90
N ASP A 85 14.97 -2.39 -6.62
CA ASP A 85 15.16 -2.08 -8.04
C ASP A 85 15.11 -3.33 -8.94
N ARG A 86 15.13 -3.09 -10.24
CA ARG A 86 15.13 -4.17 -11.26
C ARG A 86 16.41 -5.00 -11.29
N GLU A 87 17.48 -4.53 -10.69
CA GLU A 87 18.73 -5.29 -10.57
C GLU A 87 18.71 -6.21 -9.33
N GLY A 88 17.60 -6.18 -8.55
CA GLY A 88 17.40 -7.02 -7.38
C GLY A 88 18.13 -6.52 -6.14
N ARG A 89 18.50 -5.23 -6.10
CA ARG A 89 19.01 -4.59 -4.88
C ARG A 89 17.85 -4.15 -4.00
N VAL A 90 18.06 -4.20 -2.70
CA VAL A 90 17.12 -3.72 -1.67
C VAL A 90 17.70 -2.49 -1.01
N TYR A 91 16.86 -1.50 -0.81
CA TYR A 91 17.18 -0.20 -0.23
C TYR A 91 16.41 -0.06 1.08
N VAL A 92 17.11 0.34 2.13
CA VAL A 92 16.52 0.47 3.47
C VAL A 92 16.85 1.85 4.02
N LEU A 93 15.84 2.60 4.39
CA LEU A 93 16.01 3.88 5.06
C LEU A 93 16.39 3.65 6.53
N ASP A 94 17.62 3.95 6.87
CA ASP A 94 18.10 4.04 8.25
C ASP A 94 17.84 5.46 8.75
N GLY A 95 16.64 5.71 9.27
CA GLY A 95 16.23 7.05 9.72
C GLY A 95 17.12 7.59 10.82
N ALA A 96 17.55 6.76 11.77
CA ALA A 96 18.45 7.14 12.85
C ALA A 96 19.88 7.43 12.34
N GLY A 97 20.33 6.66 11.33
CA GLY A 97 21.63 6.88 10.69
C GLY A 97 21.62 7.98 9.63
N GLY A 98 20.45 8.55 9.27
CA GLY A 98 20.30 9.59 8.26
C GLY A 98 20.82 9.16 6.87
N ARG A 99 20.57 7.91 6.48
CA ARG A 99 21.07 7.31 5.23
C ARG A 99 20.13 6.26 4.68
N VAL A 100 20.28 5.93 3.41
CA VAL A 100 19.68 4.74 2.80
C VAL A 100 20.78 3.72 2.57
N VAL A 101 20.66 2.55 3.20
CA VAL A 101 21.60 1.42 3.03
C VAL A 101 21.15 0.59 1.85
N VAL A 102 22.09 0.21 0.99
CA VAL A 102 21.83 -0.57 -0.22
C VAL A 102 22.38 -1.98 -0.04
N PHE A 103 21.53 -2.98 -0.20
CA PHE A 103 21.87 -4.39 -0.14
C PHE A 103 21.86 -5.00 -1.54
N GLY A 104 22.87 -5.80 -1.85
CA GLY A 104 22.90 -6.59 -3.08
C GLY A 104 21.99 -7.81 -3.00
N ARG A 105 21.88 -8.55 -4.10
CA ARG A 105 21.06 -9.79 -4.21
C ARG A 105 21.39 -10.85 -3.17
N SER A 106 22.61 -10.87 -2.66
CA SER A 106 23.08 -11.78 -1.60
C SER A 106 22.69 -11.35 -0.18
N GLY A 107 22.04 -10.19 0.00
CA GLY A 107 21.76 -9.60 1.30
C GLY A 107 22.96 -8.91 1.96
N SER A 108 24.11 -8.84 1.28
CA SER A 108 25.26 -8.09 1.78
C SER A 108 25.10 -6.61 1.48
N ALA A 109 25.46 -5.73 2.41
CA ALA A 109 25.50 -4.32 2.18
C ALA A 109 26.55 -3.99 1.11
N VAL A 110 26.14 -3.26 0.06
CA VAL A 110 27.02 -2.89 -1.07
C VAL A 110 27.30 -1.38 -1.12
N GLY A 111 26.59 -0.60 -0.32
CA GLY A 111 26.80 0.84 -0.23
C GLY A 111 25.71 1.55 0.53
N SER A 112 25.79 2.87 0.55
CA SER A 112 24.73 3.73 1.09
C SER A 112 24.70 5.06 0.34
N VAL A 113 23.53 5.74 0.40
CA VAL A 113 23.36 7.12 -0.08
C VAL A 113 22.82 7.98 1.05
N GLY A 114 23.16 9.27 1.02
CA GLY A 114 22.85 10.18 2.11
C GLY A 114 23.82 10.08 3.29
N ARG A 115 23.74 11.05 4.18
CA ARG A 115 24.43 11.13 5.47
C ARG A 115 23.65 12.07 6.38
N PRO A 116 23.83 11.96 7.71
CA PRO A 116 23.16 12.86 8.65
C PRO A 116 23.56 14.32 8.44
N GLY A 117 22.60 15.23 8.43
CA GLY A 117 22.84 16.67 8.33
C GLY A 117 21.70 17.45 7.69
N ARG A 118 21.99 18.73 7.34
CA ARG A 118 21.02 19.65 6.71
C ARG A 118 21.54 20.29 5.42
N GLY A 119 22.71 19.85 4.94
CA GLY A 119 23.26 20.26 3.67
C GLY A 119 22.69 19.49 2.49
N PRO A 120 23.13 19.82 1.27
CA PRO A 120 22.79 19.05 0.09
C PRO A 120 23.12 17.56 0.27
N GLY A 121 22.20 16.67 -0.13
CA GLY A 121 22.34 15.21 0.02
C GLY A 121 22.43 14.70 1.45
N GLU A 122 22.19 15.56 2.44
CA GLU A 122 22.09 15.17 3.85
C GLU A 122 20.63 14.98 4.27
N LEU A 123 20.42 14.09 5.23
CA LEU A 123 19.11 13.75 5.78
C LEU A 123 19.06 14.14 7.26
N SER A 124 18.03 14.89 7.66
CA SER A 124 17.85 15.35 9.04
C SER A 124 16.68 14.68 9.76
N GLU A 125 15.55 14.56 9.10
CA GLU A 125 14.32 13.90 9.61
C GLU A 125 13.67 13.11 8.48
N PRO A 126 14.34 12.06 7.94
CA PRO A 126 13.81 11.27 6.84
C PRO A 126 12.67 10.38 7.32
N THR A 127 11.58 10.30 6.55
CA THR A 127 10.37 9.61 6.95
C THR A 127 9.77 8.65 5.91
N ALA A 128 10.16 8.76 4.63
CA ALA A 128 9.64 7.91 3.57
C ALA A 128 10.68 7.70 2.49
N LEU A 129 10.72 6.49 1.93
CA LEU A 129 11.63 6.08 0.86
C LEU A 129 10.84 5.67 -0.38
N ALA A 130 11.30 6.10 -1.54
CA ALA A 130 10.91 5.54 -2.83
C ALA A 130 12.13 5.19 -3.67
N VAL A 131 12.05 4.08 -4.38
CA VAL A 131 13.10 3.61 -5.29
C VAL A 131 12.49 3.37 -6.65
N SER A 132 13.09 3.94 -7.69
CA SER A 132 12.68 3.65 -9.06
C SER A 132 13.20 2.26 -9.51
N PRO A 133 12.60 1.65 -10.54
CA PRO A 133 13.15 0.42 -11.12
C PRO A 133 14.60 0.55 -11.58
N ASP A 134 15.07 1.74 -11.92
CA ASP A 134 16.43 2.03 -12.37
C ASP A 134 17.41 2.29 -11.21
N GLY A 135 16.91 2.30 -9.97
CA GLY A 135 17.71 2.50 -8.76
C GLY A 135 17.90 3.96 -8.38
N ASP A 136 17.10 4.90 -8.93
CA ASP A 136 17.03 6.25 -8.38
C ASP A 136 16.36 6.19 -7.01
N VAL A 137 16.90 6.96 -6.07
CA VAL A 137 16.45 7.00 -4.70
C VAL A 137 15.81 8.36 -4.42
N ALA A 138 14.66 8.36 -3.76
CA ALA A 138 13.99 9.55 -3.27
C ALA A 138 13.59 9.35 -1.80
N VAL A 139 13.90 10.31 -0.97
CA VAL A 139 13.58 10.31 0.47
C VAL A 139 12.82 11.58 0.79
N TYR A 140 11.62 11.46 1.36
CA TYR A 140 10.98 12.61 1.96
C TYR A 140 11.64 12.90 3.31
N ASP A 141 12.23 14.09 3.42
CA ASP A 141 12.88 14.58 4.63
C ASP A 141 12.07 15.75 5.20
N TYR A 142 11.43 15.49 6.35
CA TYR A 142 10.60 16.50 7.01
C TYR A 142 11.42 17.71 7.44
N GLY A 143 12.63 17.50 7.91
CA GLY A 143 13.54 18.58 8.33
C GLY A 143 14.06 19.43 7.16
N ALA A 144 14.20 18.86 5.96
CA ALA A 144 14.51 19.60 4.74
C ALA A 144 13.25 20.21 4.09
N GLY A 145 12.06 19.75 4.46
CA GLY A 145 10.76 20.19 3.92
C GLY A 145 10.58 19.82 2.46
N GLY A 146 11.03 18.62 2.05
CA GLY A 146 10.93 18.19 0.67
C GLY A 146 11.54 16.81 0.40
N ILE A 147 11.69 16.47 -0.87
CA ILE A 147 12.25 15.20 -1.32
C ILE A 147 13.71 15.38 -1.68
N VAL A 148 14.60 14.71 -0.96
CA VAL A 148 16.03 14.58 -1.28
C VAL A 148 16.19 13.40 -2.23
N ARG A 149 16.99 13.57 -3.29
CA ARG A 149 17.07 12.61 -4.39
C ARG A 149 18.50 12.27 -4.77
N TRP A 150 18.70 11.04 -5.19
CA TRP A 150 19.93 10.55 -5.81
C TRP A 150 19.61 9.75 -7.07
N GLY A 151 20.26 10.13 -8.16
CA GLY A 151 20.23 9.36 -9.41
C GLY A 151 21.57 8.65 -9.66
N PRO A 152 21.74 7.99 -10.83
CA PRO A 152 22.98 7.29 -11.18
C PRO A 152 24.23 8.18 -11.22
N ALA A 153 24.04 9.48 -11.47
CA ALA A 153 25.11 10.49 -11.48
C ALA A 153 25.39 11.14 -10.12
N GLY A 154 24.69 10.73 -9.06
CA GLY A 154 24.79 11.27 -7.71
C GLY A 154 23.58 12.08 -7.28
N GLU A 155 23.80 13.03 -6.39
CA GLU A 155 22.76 13.88 -5.80
C GLU A 155 22.06 14.76 -6.84
N LEU A 156 20.76 14.91 -6.66
CA LEU A 156 19.88 15.76 -7.46
C LEU A 156 19.34 16.92 -6.60
N PRO A 157 18.87 18.03 -7.22
CA PRO A 157 18.29 19.14 -6.47
C PRO A 157 17.12 18.70 -5.59
N LEU A 158 16.99 19.36 -4.42
CA LEU A 158 15.86 19.18 -3.51
C LEU A 158 14.54 19.51 -4.22
N GLU A 159 13.61 18.57 -4.18
CA GLU A 159 12.28 18.73 -4.76
C GLU A 159 11.29 19.16 -3.67
N ARG A 160 10.73 20.37 -3.80
CA ARG A 160 9.71 20.85 -2.86
C ARG A 160 8.33 20.41 -3.28
N LEU A 161 7.53 19.96 -2.31
CA LEU A 161 6.15 19.59 -2.55
C LEU A 161 5.23 20.82 -2.47
N GLU A 162 4.26 20.89 -3.40
CA GLU A 162 3.25 21.95 -3.43
C GLU A 162 2.10 21.68 -2.46
N ALA A 163 1.74 20.39 -2.31
CA ALA A 163 0.74 19.95 -1.35
C ALA A 163 1.43 19.34 -0.12
N PRO A 164 0.87 19.52 1.09
CA PRO A 164 1.45 18.92 2.30
C PRO A 164 1.55 17.40 2.16
N PHE A 165 2.72 16.87 2.48
CA PHE A 165 2.92 15.43 2.60
C PHE A 165 2.18 14.90 3.82
N TRP A 166 1.36 13.87 3.62
CA TRP A 166 0.58 13.24 4.68
C TRP A 166 0.74 11.74 4.64
N GLY A 167 1.20 11.18 5.73
CA GLY A 167 1.47 9.75 5.82
C GLY A 167 2.90 9.40 5.43
N PRO A 168 3.26 8.12 5.57
CA PRO A 168 4.63 7.70 5.42
C PRO A 168 5.00 7.22 4.01
N GLU A 169 4.06 7.18 3.06
CA GLU A 169 4.26 6.52 1.78
C GLU A 169 4.69 7.49 0.68
N LEU A 170 5.72 7.15 -0.06
CA LEU A 170 6.24 7.88 -1.22
C LEU A 170 6.40 6.92 -2.40
N GLY A 171 5.99 7.34 -3.59
CA GLY A 171 6.21 6.61 -4.84
C GLY A 171 7.06 7.42 -5.82
N LEU A 172 7.93 6.72 -6.55
CA LEU A 172 8.76 7.31 -7.60
C LEU A 172 8.52 6.57 -8.91
N ALA A 173 7.77 7.21 -9.80
CA ALA A 173 7.55 6.77 -11.17
C ALA A 173 8.46 7.52 -12.14
N SER A 174 8.63 7.00 -13.36
CA SER A 174 9.37 7.68 -14.42
C SER A 174 8.76 9.03 -14.82
N TRP A 175 7.48 9.23 -14.51
CA TRP A 175 6.70 10.43 -14.85
C TRP A 175 6.43 11.34 -13.65
N GLY A 176 6.91 11.03 -12.44
CA GLY A 176 6.81 11.90 -11.27
C GLY A 176 6.73 11.18 -9.93
N PHE A 177 6.44 11.96 -8.90
CA PHE A 177 6.24 11.48 -7.53
C PHE A 177 4.76 11.26 -7.24
N LEU A 178 4.48 10.23 -6.44
CA LEU A 178 3.17 10.00 -5.84
C LEU A 178 3.30 10.07 -4.32
N TYR A 179 2.38 10.78 -3.70
CA TYR A 179 2.35 10.89 -2.24
C TYR A 179 0.93 11.21 -1.73
N PRO A 180 0.55 10.70 -0.56
CA PRO A 180 -0.69 11.12 0.07
C PRO A 180 -0.57 12.55 0.58
N SER A 181 -1.65 13.31 0.42
CA SER A 181 -1.76 14.68 0.92
C SER A 181 -3.10 14.88 1.62
N LEU A 182 -3.09 15.69 2.65
CA LEU A 182 -4.26 16.05 3.40
C LEU A 182 -4.75 17.43 2.97
N ALA A 183 -5.98 17.49 2.46
CA ALA A 183 -6.68 18.76 2.27
C ALA A 183 -7.66 18.97 3.43
N ALA A 184 -7.63 20.15 4.05
CA ALA A 184 -8.60 20.49 5.06
C ALA A 184 -9.96 20.75 4.40
N ASP A 185 -10.92 19.87 4.65
CA ASP A 185 -12.32 20.17 4.35
C ASP A 185 -13.11 20.37 5.65
N GLY A 186 -12.99 21.31 6.21
CA GLY A 186 -13.63 22.26 7.09
C GLY A 186 -14.64 21.82 8.14
N ARG A 187 -15.10 20.59 8.47
CA ARG A 187 -15.96 20.39 9.66
C ARG A 187 -16.08 18.98 10.28
N GLU A 188 -16.11 17.89 9.52
CA GLU A 188 -16.33 16.55 10.11
C GLU A 188 -15.56 15.44 9.35
N GLY A 189 -14.51 15.79 8.65
CA GLY A 189 -13.73 14.86 7.88
C GLY A 189 -12.43 15.44 7.35
N ARG A 190 -11.62 14.56 6.80
CA ARG A 190 -10.40 14.90 6.09
C ARG A 190 -10.52 14.43 4.67
N LEU A 191 -10.14 15.24 3.70
CA LEU A 191 -9.99 14.82 2.33
C LEU A 191 -8.55 14.36 2.13
N VAL A 192 -8.36 13.05 1.99
CA VAL A 192 -7.07 12.45 1.65
C VAL A 192 -6.98 12.33 0.14
N ARG A 193 -5.89 12.81 -0.43
CA ARG A 193 -5.61 12.79 -1.87
C ARG A 193 -4.34 12.02 -2.15
N LEU A 194 -4.36 11.17 -3.17
CA LEU A 194 -3.14 10.69 -3.79
C LEU A 194 -2.71 11.71 -4.84
N VAL A 195 -1.65 12.45 -4.52
CA VAL A 195 -1.14 13.53 -5.37
C VAL A 195 -0.05 12.99 -6.28
N VAL A 196 -0.09 13.44 -7.52
CA VAL A 196 0.95 13.22 -8.52
C VAL A 196 1.66 14.55 -8.77
N LYS A 197 2.98 14.57 -8.56
CA LYS A 197 3.84 15.68 -8.94
C LYS A 197 4.73 15.26 -10.10
N ALA A 198 4.35 15.66 -11.31
CA ALA A 198 5.19 15.57 -12.50
C ALA A 198 6.03 16.85 -12.68
N GLU A 199 7.01 16.83 -13.57
CA GLU A 199 7.92 17.98 -13.79
C GLU A 199 7.20 19.31 -14.06
N THR A 200 6.08 19.28 -14.76
CA THR A 200 5.36 20.49 -15.22
C THR A 200 3.99 20.67 -14.57
N ARG A 201 3.50 19.71 -13.80
CA ARG A 201 2.13 19.72 -13.28
C ARG A 201 1.99 18.90 -12.01
N THR A 202 1.31 19.47 -11.02
CA THR A 202 0.76 18.75 -9.87
C THR A 202 -0.72 18.46 -10.12
N GLY A 203 -1.16 17.25 -9.82
CA GLY A 203 -2.54 16.80 -9.99
C GLY A 203 -2.94 15.80 -8.91
N THR A 204 -4.22 15.48 -8.86
CA THR A 204 -4.78 14.45 -7.98
C THR A 204 -5.13 13.22 -8.80
N LEU A 205 -4.66 12.05 -8.38
CA LEU A 205 -4.97 10.78 -9.02
C LEU A 205 -6.22 10.15 -8.41
N ALA A 206 -6.34 10.18 -7.09
CA ALA A 206 -7.48 9.67 -6.35
C ALA A 206 -7.77 10.52 -5.11
N GLU A 207 -9.02 10.49 -4.66
CA GLU A 207 -9.48 11.21 -3.47
C GLU A 207 -10.33 10.29 -2.60
N MET A 208 -10.22 10.45 -1.28
CA MET A 208 -11.04 9.75 -0.31
C MET A 208 -11.47 10.72 0.80
N SER A 209 -12.77 10.77 1.07
CA SER A 209 -13.26 11.43 2.29
C SER A 209 -13.10 10.49 3.48
N GLN A 210 -12.30 10.90 4.45
CA GLN A 210 -12.03 10.16 5.67
C GLN A 210 -12.82 10.75 6.81
N THR A 211 -13.74 9.96 7.40
CA THR A 211 -14.50 10.38 8.57
C THR A 211 -13.57 10.49 9.77
N THR A 212 -13.66 11.59 10.51
CA THR A 212 -12.99 11.75 11.81
C THR A 212 -14.02 12.05 12.89
N VAL A 213 -13.72 11.63 14.11
CA VAL A 213 -14.47 11.95 15.32
C VAL A 213 -13.56 12.69 16.30
N THR A 214 -14.13 13.55 17.11
CA THR A 214 -13.38 14.23 18.16
C THR A 214 -13.36 13.36 19.41
N ALA A 215 -12.23 12.75 19.71
CA ALA A 215 -12.03 11.87 20.84
C ALA A 215 -11.43 12.59 22.04
N SER A 216 -11.72 12.06 23.23
CA SER A 216 -11.09 12.48 24.48
C SER A 216 -10.67 11.24 25.26
N PHE A 217 -9.40 11.19 25.64
CA PHE A 217 -8.79 10.11 26.41
C PHE A 217 -8.45 10.63 27.80
N GLN A 218 -9.40 10.46 28.74
CA GLN A 218 -9.31 11.08 30.07
C GLN A 218 -8.12 10.56 30.87
N GLY A 219 -7.80 9.27 30.77
CA GLY A 219 -6.64 8.66 31.43
C GLY A 219 -5.30 9.26 30.97
N CYS A 220 -5.27 9.87 29.81
CA CYS A 220 -4.10 10.50 29.22
C CYS A 220 -4.12 12.04 29.28
N GLY A 221 -5.18 12.63 29.79
CA GLY A 221 -5.35 14.09 29.78
C GLY A 221 -5.47 14.68 28.37
N LEU A 222 -5.85 13.87 27.38
CA LEU A 222 -6.02 14.27 25.98
C LEU A 222 -7.49 14.52 25.69
N GLY A 223 -7.82 15.69 25.18
CA GLY A 223 -9.18 16.04 24.78
C GLY A 223 -9.21 16.76 23.43
N GLY A 224 -10.30 16.54 22.70
CA GLY A 224 -10.50 17.22 21.43
C GLY A 224 -9.58 16.75 20.27
N VAL A 225 -9.07 15.52 20.34
CA VAL A 225 -8.18 14.97 19.31
C VAL A 225 -9.00 14.41 18.15
N PRO A 226 -8.81 14.88 16.91
CA PRO A 226 -9.44 14.29 15.75
C PRO A 226 -8.80 12.93 15.44
N VAL A 227 -9.60 11.87 15.50
CA VAL A 227 -9.19 10.49 15.23
C VAL A 227 -10.18 9.82 14.30
N GLU A 228 -9.74 8.76 13.64
CA GLU A 228 -10.62 7.96 12.80
C GLU A 228 -11.36 6.91 13.64
N PRO A 229 -12.61 6.56 13.29
CA PRO A 229 -13.29 5.40 13.85
C PRO A 229 -12.46 4.13 13.63
N ILE A 230 -12.63 3.14 14.50
CA ILE A 230 -12.07 1.80 14.27
C ILE A 230 -12.71 1.24 12.99
N PHE A 231 -11.95 0.54 12.15
CA PHE A 231 -12.37 0.09 10.82
C PHE A 231 -12.73 1.21 9.82
N ALA A 232 -12.33 2.46 10.07
CA ALA A 232 -12.48 3.48 9.03
C ALA A 232 -11.69 3.08 7.77
N PRO A 233 -12.26 3.20 6.55
CA PRO A 233 -11.53 2.94 5.32
C PRO A 233 -10.29 3.82 5.24
N GLN A 234 -9.21 3.24 4.70
CA GLN A 234 -7.94 3.92 4.46
C GLN A 234 -7.69 4.06 2.95
N LEU A 235 -6.90 5.04 2.56
CA LEU A 235 -6.36 5.10 1.22
C LEU A 235 -5.24 4.07 1.11
N HIS A 236 -5.46 3.00 0.35
CA HIS A 236 -4.42 2.06 -0.03
C HIS A 236 -4.01 2.31 -1.47
N TRP A 237 -2.73 2.35 -1.71
CA TRP A 237 -2.20 2.47 -3.05
C TRP A 237 -0.86 1.73 -3.21
N ALA A 238 -0.51 1.39 -4.44
CA ALA A 238 0.76 0.77 -4.77
C ALA A 238 1.20 1.18 -6.17
N LEU A 239 2.51 1.29 -6.36
CA LEU A 239 3.15 1.62 -7.62
C LEU A 239 4.06 0.49 -8.07
N GLY A 240 3.92 0.05 -9.31
CA GLY A 240 4.84 -0.87 -9.98
C GLY A 240 5.02 -0.47 -11.43
N GLY A 241 6.24 -0.05 -11.78
CA GLY A 241 6.52 0.51 -13.11
C GLY A 241 5.71 1.76 -13.41
N ASP A 242 4.80 1.67 -14.37
CA ASP A 242 3.88 2.74 -14.78
C ASP A 242 2.44 2.55 -14.26
N ILE A 243 2.19 1.47 -13.50
CA ILE A 243 0.87 1.13 -12.97
C ILE A 243 0.76 1.62 -11.53
N VAL A 244 -0.34 2.30 -11.22
CA VAL A 244 -0.76 2.65 -9.87
C VAL A 244 -2.09 1.97 -9.59
N ALA A 245 -2.14 1.15 -8.55
CA ALA A 245 -3.37 0.57 -8.03
C ALA A 245 -3.83 1.37 -6.81
N VAL A 246 -5.13 1.68 -6.72
CA VAL A 246 -5.70 2.48 -5.63
C VAL A 246 -7.00 1.87 -5.13
N ALA A 247 -7.18 1.83 -3.81
CA ALA A 247 -8.43 1.49 -3.14
C ALA A 247 -8.75 2.55 -2.08
N THR A 248 -9.97 3.10 -2.11
CA THR A 248 -10.37 4.25 -1.26
C THR A 248 -11.61 3.99 -0.43
N GLY A 249 -12.29 2.86 -0.63
CA GLY A 249 -13.60 2.58 -0.04
C GLY A 249 -13.61 1.38 0.91
N PRO A 250 -14.77 1.12 1.55
CA PRO A 250 -14.94 -0.06 2.37
C PRO A 250 -15.16 -1.34 1.54
N ARG A 251 -15.49 -1.21 0.25
CA ARG A 251 -15.74 -2.33 -0.66
C ARG A 251 -14.46 -2.84 -1.28
N TYR A 252 -14.50 -4.05 -1.81
CA TYR A 252 -13.44 -4.60 -2.62
C TYR A 252 -13.49 -3.98 -4.02
N GLU A 253 -12.90 -2.80 -4.16
CA GLU A 253 -12.85 -2.04 -5.41
C GLU A 253 -11.45 -1.44 -5.57
N ILE A 254 -10.86 -1.63 -6.74
CA ILE A 254 -9.51 -1.16 -7.07
C ILE A 254 -9.58 -0.41 -8.39
N GLU A 255 -9.02 0.77 -8.42
CA GLU A 255 -8.77 1.53 -9.63
C GLU A 255 -7.32 1.36 -10.06
N ALA A 256 -7.07 0.92 -11.29
CA ALA A 256 -5.74 0.78 -11.85
C ALA A 256 -5.51 1.84 -12.92
N PHE A 257 -4.49 2.65 -12.68
CA PHE A 257 -4.06 3.72 -13.57
C PHE A 257 -2.75 3.32 -14.24
N ARG A 258 -2.62 3.65 -15.53
CA ARG A 258 -1.35 3.56 -16.24
C ARG A 258 -0.87 4.94 -16.65
N SER A 259 0.33 5.30 -16.23
CA SER A 259 0.89 6.65 -16.47
C SER A 259 -0.09 7.79 -16.10
N GLY A 260 -0.86 7.59 -15.03
CA GLY A 260 -1.84 8.55 -14.52
C GLY A 260 -3.20 8.54 -15.22
N VAL A 261 -3.46 7.62 -16.14
CA VAL A 261 -4.76 7.46 -16.82
C VAL A 261 -5.47 6.22 -16.28
N LEU A 262 -6.72 6.36 -15.83
CA LEU A 262 -7.53 5.24 -15.38
C LEU A 262 -7.82 4.28 -16.54
N GLU A 263 -7.35 3.04 -16.42
CA GLU A 263 -7.56 2.00 -17.43
C GLU A 263 -8.57 0.94 -16.97
N LYS A 264 -8.52 0.57 -15.68
CA LYS A 264 -9.30 -0.56 -15.16
C LYS A 264 -9.92 -0.27 -13.82
N ARG A 265 -11.08 -0.87 -13.59
CA ARG A 265 -11.71 -1.03 -12.28
C ARG A 265 -11.89 -2.51 -12.01
N ILE A 266 -11.32 -2.99 -10.92
CA ILE A 266 -11.40 -4.37 -10.49
C ILE A 266 -12.25 -4.40 -9.23
N SER A 267 -13.26 -5.25 -9.22
CA SER A 267 -14.14 -5.43 -8.06
C SER A 267 -14.37 -6.91 -7.78
N ARG A 268 -14.72 -7.21 -6.53
CA ARG A 268 -15.18 -8.52 -6.12
C ARG A 268 -16.60 -8.37 -5.56
N ASP A 269 -17.49 -9.26 -6.02
CA ASP A 269 -18.87 -9.30 -5.55
C ASP A 269 -18.91 -10.00 -4.19
N GLU A 270 -18.51 -9.26 -3.16
CA GLU A 270 -18.44 -9.70 -1.78
C GLU A 270 -19.21 -8.72 -0.90
N GLU A 271 -20.12 -9.23 -0.07
CA GLU A 271 -20.86 -8.38 0.85
C GLU A 271 -19.94 -7.81 1.93
N PRO A 272 -19.99 -6.49 2.17
CA PRO A 272 -19.20 -5.87 3.22
C PRO A 272 -19.54 -6.47 4.59
N ARG A 273 -18.52 -6.90 5.32
CA ARG A 273 -18.67 -7.49 6.65
C ARG A 273 -19.15 -6.44 7.67
N PRO A 274 -20.33 -6.62 8.31
CA PRO A 274 -20.79 -5.69 9.34
C PRO A 274 -19.86 -5.70 10.56
N THR A 275 -19.68 -4.55 11.17
CA THR A 275 -18.95 -4.41 12.45
C THR A 275 -19.88 -4.54 13.64
N SER A 276 -19.29 -4.84 14.80
CA SER A 276 -19.95 -4.82 16.09
C SER A 276 -19.00 -4.25 17.15
N ARG A 277 -19.54 -3.93 18.34
CA ARG A 277 -18.70 -3.53 19.47
C ARG A 277 -17.69 -4.60 19.85
N GLU A 278 -18.07 -5.86 19.77
CA GLU A 278 -17.20 -7.02 20.08
C GLU A 278 -16.04 -7.09 19.10
N LEU A 279 -16.30 -6.95 17.80
CA LEU A 279 -15.26 -6.91 16.78
C LEU A 279 -14.33 -5.70 16.94
N ALA A 280 -14.89 -4.53 17.29
CA ALA A 280 -14.07 -3.35 17.55
C ALA A 280 -13.18 -3.51 18.78
N LEU A 281 -13.67 -4.14 19.86
CA LEU A 281 -12.85 -4.47 21.03
C LEU A 281 -11.77 -5.50 20.71
N GLN A 282 -12.08 -6.48 19.86
CA GLN A 282 -11.11 -7.48 19.40
C GLN A 282 -10.00 -6.83 18.57
N GLU A 283 -10.35 -5.90 17.67
CA GLU A 283 -9.37 -5.20 16.83
C GLU A 283 -8.36 -4.39 17.65
N VAL A 284 -8.80 -3.74 18.72
CA VAL A 284 -7.94 -2.93 19.58
C VAL A 284 -7.60 -3.63 20.92
N ALA A 285 -7.57 -4.97 20.94
CA ALA A 285 -7.44 -5.76 22.17
C ALA A 285 -6.20 -5.42 23.01
N GLU A 286 -5.10 -5.01 22.36
CA GLU A 286 -3.87 -4.60 23.05
C GLU A 286 -3.93 -3.20 23.65
N GLY A 287 -4.96 -2.42 23.32
CA GLY A 287 -5.01 -1.00 23.65
C GLY A 287 -4.01 -0.18 22.84
N TYR A 288 -3.70 1.00 23.31
CA TYR A 288 -2.73 1.88 22.67
C TYR A 288 -1.84 2.54 23.73
N GLU A 289 -0.52 2.53 23.51
CA GLU A 289 0.45 3.20 24.38
C GLU A 289 0.97 4.46 23.71
N LEU A 290 0.71 5.61 24.31
CA LEU A 290 1.32 6.88 23.93
C LEU A 290 2.68 7.01 24.64
N THR A 291 3.72 7.34 23.89
CA THR A 291 5.08 7.47 24.42
C THR A 291 5.52 8.93 24.57
N ALA A 292 4.86 9.86 23.87
CA ALA A 292 5.14 11.31 23.93
C ALA A 292 3.89 12.12 23.55
N PRO A 293 3.64 13.33 24.06
CA PRO A 293 4.41 14.02 25.13
C PRO A 293 4.10 13.47 26.54
N VAL A 294 3.07 12.64 26.68
CA VAL A 294 2.68 12.02 27.94
C VAL A 294 2.69 10.50 27.76
N ARG A 295 3.45 9.81 28.59
CA ARG A 295 3.41 8.34 28.61
C ARG A 295 2.14 7.89 29.28
N CYS A 296 1.22 7.29 28.53
CA CYS A 296 -0.02 6.73 29.05
C CYS A 296 -0.51 5.57 28.20
N ARG A 297 -1.33 4.72 28.81
CA ARG A 297 -1.97 3.59 28.12
C ARG A 297 -3.48 3.83 28.06
N ILE A 298 -4.01 3.74 26.85
CA ILE A 298 -5.45 3.82 26.56
C ILE A 298 -5.97 2.38 26.46
N SER A 299 -7.00 2.07 27.25
CA SER A 299 -7.59 0.73 27.26
C SER A 299 -8.41 0.47 26.00
N PRO A 300 -8.62 -0.82 25.60
CA PRO A 300 -9.50 -1.19 24.49
C PRO A 300 -10.89 -0.58 24.59
N THR A 301 -11.48 -0.62 25.79
CA THR A 301 -12.82 -0.06 26.04
C THR A 301 -12.85 1.45 25.81
N GLU A 302 -11.87 2.17 26.35
CA GLU A 302 -11.77 3.63 26.16
C GLU A 302 -11.53 3.99 24.69
N LEU A 303 -10.73 3.20 23.94
CA LEU A 303 -10.55 3.39 22.49
C LEU A 303 -11.87 3.24 21.72
N VAL A 304 -12.63 2.18 22.00
CA VAL A 304 -13.91 1.94 21.33
C VAL A 304 -14.95 3.01 21.69
N GLU A 305 -15.01 3.45 22.94
CA GLU A 305 -15.94 4.49 23.38
C GLU A 305 -15.60 5.87 22.83
N ALA A 306 -14.31 6.20 22.75
CA ALA A 306 -13.86 7.51 22.27
C ALA A 306 -13.85 7.62 20.73
N ARG A 307 -13.46 6.55 20.01
CA ARG A 307 -13.35 6.54 18.55
C ARG A 307 -14.63 6.09 17.84
N GLY A 308 -15.45 5.25 18.48
CA GLY A 308 -16.49 4.50 17.78
C GLY A 308 -15.90 3.55 16.74
N PHE A 309 -16.72 3.05 15.83
CA PHE A 309 -16.29 2.18 14.73
C PHE A 309 -17.13 2.40 13.47
N ALA A 310 -16.54 2.17 12.31
CA ALA A 310 -17.24 2.23 11.03
C ALA A 310 -18.28 1.10 10.92
N PRO A 311 -19.31 1.22 10.07
CA PRO A 311 -20.39 0.23 9.96
C PRO A 311 -19.94 -1.12 9.39
N THR A 312 -18.85 -1.14 8.65
CA THR A 312 -18.28 -2.34 8.03
C THR A 312 -16.78 -2.40 8.18
N VAL A 313 -16.22 -3.61 8.22
CA VAL A 313 -14.77 -3.83 8.07
C VAL A 313 -14.42 -3.54 6.60
N PRO A 314 -13.42 -2.70 6.30
CA PRO A 314 -12.97 -2.50 4.92
C PRO A 314 -12.53 -3.82 4.29
N ALA A 315 -12.81 -4.05 3.02
CA ALA A 315 -12.48 -5.32 2.37
C ALA A 315 -10.97 -5.47 2.07
N ILE A 316 -10.27 -4.34 1.87
CA ILE A 316 -8.85 -4.30 1.48
C ILE A 316 -8.03 -3.67 2.60
N SER A 317 -6.89 -4.29 2.93
CA SER A 317 -5.91 -3.80 3.91
C SER A 317 -4.53 -3.56 3.32
N GLY A 318 -4.34 -3.78 2.02
CA GLY A 318 -3.08 -3.51 1.36
C GLY A 318 -3.10 -3.84 -0.13
N LEU A 319 -2.29 -3.12 -0.88
CA LEU A 319 -2.06 -3.31 -2.30
C LEU A 319 -0.56 -3.43 -2.57
N ALA A 320 -0.19 -4.22 -3.58
CA ALA A 320 1.14 -4.22 -4.15
C ALA A 320 1.06 -4.43 -5.66
N VAL A 321 1.96 -3.81 -6.42
CA VAL A 321 2.03 -3.97 -7.88
C VAL A 321 3.41 -4.50 -8.24
N ALA A 322 3.42 -5.68 -8.84
CA ALA A 322 4.66 -6.36 -9.22
C ALA A 322 5.26 -5.80 -10.51
N PRO A 323 6.55 -6.06 -10.80
CA PRO A 323 7.23 -5.58 -12.00
C PRO A 323 6.61 -6.08 -13.31
N ASP A 324 5.89 -7.20 -13.30
CA ASP A 324 5.15 -7.73 -14.46
C ASP A 324 3.79 -7.05 -14.66
N GLY A 325 3.39 -6.14 -13.74
CA GLY A 325 2.11 -5.44 -13.75
C GLY A 325 0.99 -6.19 -13.06
N SER A 326 1.26 -7.33 -12.43
CA SER A 326 0.25 -8.01 -11.59
C SER A 326 -0.03 -7.22 -10.31
N ILE A 327 -1.31 -7.23 -9.90
CA ILE A 327 -1.78 -6.53 -8.70
C ILE A 327 -2.07 -7.56 -7.62
N TRP A 328 -1.47 -7.37 -6.45
CA TRP A 328 -1.66 -8.20 -5.27
C TRP A 328 -2.50 -7.44 -4.26
N VAL A 329 -3.53 -8.08 -3.76
CA VAL A 329 -4.53 -7.46 -2.89
C VAL A 329 -4.62 -8.24 -1.59
N ARG A 330 -4.22 -7.63 -0.51
CA ARG A 330 -4.41 -8.20 0.82
C ARG A 330 -5.81 -7.85 1.33
N ARG A 331 -6.62 -8.87 1.59
CA ARG A 331 -7.93 -8.68 2.22
C ARG A 331 -7.77 -8.32 3.68
N SER A 332 -8.72 -7.56 4.21
CA SER A 332 -8.74 -7.25 5.64
C SER A 332 -9.13 -8.47 6.47
N ARG A 333 -8.57 -8.51 7.66
CA ARG A 333 -8.98 -9.41 8.74
C ARG A 333 -9.12 -8.63 10.04
N VAL A 334 -9.83 -9.17 10.99
CA VAL A 334 -9.89 -8.62 12.34
C VAL A 334 -8.80 -9.30 13.19
N THR A 335 -8.21 -8.57 14.11
CA THR A 335 -7.19 -9.08 15.03
C THR A 335 -7.65 -10.38 15.71
N GLY A 336 -6.77 -11.39 15.74
CA GLY A 336 -7.07 -12.73 16.27
C GLY A 336 -7.73 -13.70 15.29
N GLU A 337 -8.10 -13.27 14.09
CA GLU A 337 -8.45 -14.16 12.98
C GLU A 337 -7.17 -14.72 12.33
N GLY A 338 -7.30 -15.75 11.51
CA GLY A 338 -6.17 -16.35 10.79
C GLY A 338 -5.43 -15.35 9.89
N GLU A 339 -4.46 -15.84 9.12
CA GLU A 339 -3.71 -14.99 8.19
C GLU A 339 -4.63 -14.40 7.09
N PRO A 340 -4.39 -13.13 6.66
CA PRO A 340 -5.18 -12.51 5.62
C PRO A 340 -5.00 -13.22 4.29
N SER A 341 -6.07 -13.35 3.51
CA SER A 341 -6.01 -13.84 2.14
C SER A 341 -5.37 -12.79 1.22
N ILE A 342 -4.63 -13.26 0.22
CA ILE A 342 -4.00 -12.41 -0.78
C ILE A 342 -4.50 -12.85 -2.16
N ASP A 343 -5.22 -11.98 -2.84
CA ASP A 343 -5.65 -12.19 -4.22
C ASP A 343 -4.60 -11.68 -5.19
N VAL A 344 -4.42 -12.39 -6.29
CA VAL A 344 -3.51 -11.99 -7.37
C VAL A 344 -4.32 -11.77 -8.64
N TYR A 345 -4.11 -10.61 -9.26
CA TYR A 345 -4.63 -10.26 -10.57
C TYR A 345 -3.47 -10.14 -11.55
N GLY A 346 -3.59 -10.75 -12.71
CA GLY A 346 -2.59 -10.65 -13.77
C GLY A 346 -2.47 -9.22 -14.34
N PRO A 347 -1.46 -8.95 -15.18
CA PRO A 347 -1.25 -7.63 -15.78
C PRO A 347 -2.41 -7.18 -16.69
N ASP A 348 -3.21 -8.11 -17.19
CA ASP A 348 -4.46 -7.84 -17.90
C ASP A 348 -5.65 -7.56 -16.97
N GLY A 349 -5.46 -7.65 -15.64
CA GLY A 349 -6.49 -7.50 -14.62
C GLY A 349 -7.31 -8.76 -14.38
N ALA A 350 -7.02 -9.89 -15.08
CA ALA A 350 -7.71 -11.14 -14.82
C ALA A 350 -7.36 -11.68 -13.43
N TYR A 351 -8.38 -12.17 -12.71
CA TYR A 351 -8.16 -12.85 -11.45
C TYR A 351 -7.40 -14.15 -11.67
N ALA A 352 -6.17 -14.21 -11.17
CA ALA A 352 -5.32 -15.40 -11.26
C ALA A 352 -5.65 -16.41 -10.14
N GLY A 353 -6.02 -15.93 -8.96
CA GLY A 353 -6.38 -16.75 -7.82
C GLY A 353 -6.01 -16.12 -6.49
N THR A 354 -6.19 -16.91 -5.41
CA THR A 354 -5.85 -16.52 -4.03
C THR A 354 -4.67 -17.37 -3.55
N LEU A 355 -3.68 -16.72 -2.97
CA LEU A 355 -2.49 -17.38 -2.42
C LEU A 355 -2.81 -18.21 -1.18
N PRO A 356 -1.99 -19.25 -0.88
CA PRO A 356 -2.11 -20.02 0.34
C PRO A 356 -2.05 -19.13 1.61
N PRO A 357 -2.75 -19.50 2.68
CA PRO A 357 -2.64 -18.80 3.97
C PRO A 357 -1.19 -18.72 4.45
N GLY A 358 -0.80 -17.58 5.00
CA GLY A 358 0.57 -17.34 5.47
C GLY A 358 1.56 -16.95 4.37
N SER A 359 1.09 -16.77 3.11
CA SER A 359 1.93 -16.23 2.05
C SER A 359 2.47 -14.84 2.41
N PRO A 360 3.73 -14.51 2.08
CA PRO A 360 4.29 -13.21 2.37
C PRO A 360 3.59 -12.12 1.54
N PHE A 361 3.20 -11.02 2.21
CA PHE A 361 2.71 -9.84 1.49
C PHE A 361 3.88 -8.91 1.14
N PRO A 362 4.01 -8.48 -0.13
CA PRO A 362 5.15 -7.68 -0.54
C PRO A 362 5.09 -6.26 0.02
N VAL A 363 6.23 -5.78 0.53
CA VAL A 363 6.48 -4.34 0.73
C VAL A 363 7.21 -3.75 -0.47
N ALA A 364 7.95 -4.59 -1.21
CA ALA A 364 8.60 -4.25 -2.47
C ALA A 364 8.78 -5.51 -3.32
N PHE A 365 9.14 -5.32 -4.59
CA PHE A 365 9.54 -6.40 -5.49
C PHE A 365 10.94 -6.12 -6.04
N ALA A 366 11.86 -7.05 -5.85
CA ALA A 366 13.25 -6.94 -6.27
C ALA A 366 13.48 -7.75 -7.54
N GLY A 367 13.78 -7.09 -8.65
CA GLY A 367 14.05 -7.76 -9.94
C GLY A 367 13.24 -7.22 -11.12
N ARG A 368 13.29 -7.96 -12.24
CA ARG A 368 12.64 -7.59 -13.50
C ARG A 368 11.31 -8.31 -13.65
N ALA A 369 10.46 -7.85 -14.55
CA ALA A 369 9.15 -8.45 -14.84
C ALA A 369 9.18 -9.97 -15.09
N THR A 370 10.28 -10.50 -15.59
CA THR A 370 10.46 -11.94 -15.89
C THR A 370 11.10 -12.74 -14.75
N ASP A 371 11.71 -12.05 -13.77
CA ASP A 371 12.45 -12.70 -12.67
C ASP A 371 12.53 -11.71 -11.49
N TYR A 372 11.52 -11.73 -10.62
CA TYR A 372 11.48 -10.89 -9.43
C TYR A 372 11.19 -11.72 -8.18
N ARG A 373 11.64 -11.19 -7.05
CA ARG A 373 11.43 -11.70 -5.70
C ARG A 373 10.48 -10.81 -4.94
N ILE A 374 9.78 -11.39 -4.01
CA ILE A 374 9.04 -10.64 -3.00
C ILE A 374 10.02 -10.18 -1.93
N VAL A 375 9.92 -8.93 -1.54
CA VAL A 375 10.53 -8.39 -0.34
C VAL A 375 9.44 -8.24 0.71
N SER A 376 9.56 -8.89 1.84
CA SER A 376 8.62 -8.82 2.96
C SER A 376 9.32 -8.46 4.26
N LEU A 377 8.55 -8.03 5.25
CA LEU A 377 9.02 -7.78 6.61
C LEU A 377 8.58 -8.91 7.52
N LYS A 378 9.46 -9.36 8.39
CA LYS A 378 9.20 -10.43 9.35
C LYS A 378 9.71 -10.03 10.74
N PRO A 379 8.86 -10.08 11.78
CA PRO A 379 9.35 -9.98 13.16
C PRO A 379 10.35 -11.11 13.47
N ALA A 380 11.50 -10.74 14.02
CA ALA A 380 12.48 -11.68 14.53
C ALA A 380 12.21 -12.00 16.02
N ASP A 381 12.75 -13.11 16.51
CA ASP A 381 12.63 -13.51 17.92
C ASP A 381 13.27 -12.48 18.89
N THR A 382 14.16 -11.65 18.39
CA THR A 382 14.81 -10.56 19.12
C THR A 382 13.93 -9.32 19.29
N GLY A 383 12.73 -9.29 18.67
CA GLY A 383 11.84 -8.14 18.66
C GLY A 383 12.20 -7.08 17.61
N THR A 384 13.20 -7.33 16.78
CA THR A 384 13.55 -6.49 15.62
C THR A 384 12.79 -6.96 14.39
N ILE A 385 12.83 -6.15 13.31
CA ILE A 385 12.24 -6.51 12.01
C ILE A 385 13.35 -6.95 11.06
N GLU A 386 13.19 -8.11 10.46
CA GLU A 386 14.02 -8.61 9.38
C GLU A 386 13.38 -8.37 8.03
N ILE A 387 14.20 -8.15 7.00
CA ILE A 387 13.78 -8.05 5.62
C ILE A 387 14.06 -9.38 4.94
N VAL A 388 13.03 -10.03 4.40
CA VAL A 388 13.14 -11.35 3.80
C VAL A 388 12.83 -11.25 2.30
N LEU A 389 13.73 -11.77 1.48
CA LEU A 389 13.52 -11.95 0.06
C LEU A 389 13.05 -13.37 -0.21
N HIS A 390 12.01 -13.52 -1.00
CA HIS A 390 11.43 -14.82 -1.35
C HIS A 390 11.48 -15.05 -2.85
N ASP A 391 11.94 -16.23 -3.25
CA ASP A 391 11.72 -16.76 -4.59
C ASP A 391 10.26 -17.25 -4.70
N ILE A 392 9.61 -16.96 -5.83
CA ILE A 392 8.24 -17.40 -6.12
C ILE A 392 8.31 -18.69 -6.93
N VAL A 393 7.75 -19.77 -6.39
CA VAL A 393 7.60 -21.06 -7.10
C VAL A 393 6.12 -21.16 -7.54
N ARG A 394 5.91 -21.19 -8.86
CA ARG A 394 4.57 -21.19 -9.49
C ARG A 394 4.26 -22.55 -10.11
#